data_fcde748d22985deac82a791479987d27
#
_entry.id   fcde748d22985deac82a791479987d27
#
_cell.length_a   1.000
_cell.length_b   1.000
_cell.length_c   1.000
_cell.angle_alpha   90.00
_cell.angle_beta   90.00
_cell.angle_gamma   90.00
#
_symmetry.space_group_name_H-M   'P 1'
#
loop_
_entity.id
_entity.type
_entity.pdbx_description
1 polymer ?
#
loop_
_entity_poly.entity_id
_entity_poly.type
_entity_poly.pdbx_seq_one_letter_code
_entity_poly.pdbx_strand_id
1 'polypeptide(L)'
;TEPEFYHMGMYAQNRDTDYGMMIIPGLAYADTIGSESRKIENCTSMTPQGLAVTKEYTFVSAYCKTKKHKSVIFVLDTQTGQYIKTLVLKNTTHAGGLAYDTKNNVLWVSSYMIDEDEDRSRKASISCLTLDSIEKYDVAQGKPIKYRNTCSVMFPATSFITIYDGHIYAGYWRKDKNSYSMAA
;
A
#
# COMPACT_ATOMS: atom_id res chain seq x y z
N THR A 1 14.39 15.39 -8.71
CA THR A 1 14.85 16.50 -7.84
C THR A 1 13.83 17.63 -7.83
N GLU A 2 13.90 18.56 -6.85
CA GLU A 2 12.97 19.69 -6.79
C GLU A 2 12.93 20.54 -8.07
N PRO A 3 14.08 20.89 -8.71
CA PRO A 3 14.06 21.63 -9.95
C PRO A 3 13.27 20.95 -11.08
N GLU A 4 13.38 19.63 -11.19
CA GLU A 4 12.62 18.86 -12.19
C GLU A 4 11.12 18.88 -11.91
N PHE A 5 10.71 18.81 -10.64
CA PHE A 5 9.33 18.91 -10.24
C PHE A 5 8.70 20.25 -10.68
N TYR A 6 9.40 21.36 -10.46
CA TYR A 6 8.90 22.69 -10.84
C TYR A 6 8.79 22.93 -12.35
N HIS A 7 9.43 22.10 -13.16
CA HIS A 7 9.30 22.12 -14.62
C HIS A 7 8.17 21.22 -15.17
N MET A 8 7.52 20.45 -14.32
CA MET A 8 6.39 19.62 -14.75
C MET A 8 5.20 20.50 -15.17
N GLY A 9 4.52 20.10 -16.24
CA GLY A 9 3.37 20.83 -16.79
C GLY A 9 2.25 21.06 -15.76
N MET A 10 2.03 20.10 -14.85
CA MET A 10 1.06 20.22 -13.76
C MET A 10 1.38 21.40 -12.83
N TYR A 11 2.64 21.57 -12.44
CA TYR A 11 3.06 22.70 -11.61
C TYR A 11 2.91 24.03 -12.35
N ALA A 12 3.33 24.06 -13.62
CA ALA A 12 3.23 25.26 -14.45
C ALA A 12 1.78 25.76 -14.63
N GLN A 13 0.80 24.84 -14.64
CA GLN A 13 -0.62 25.15 -14.73
C GLN A 13 -1.25 25.60 -13.42
N ASN A 14 -0.66 25.25 -12.28
CA ASN A 14 -1.20 25.50 -10.93
C ASN A 14 -0.20 26.27 -10.06
N ARG A 15 0.33 27.38 -10.57
CA ARG A 15 1.39 28.18 -9.91
C ARG A 15 0.99 28.75 -8.54
N ASP A 16 -0.30 28.96 -8.32
CA ASP A 16 -0.83 29.48 -7.06
C ASP A 16 -1.04 28.39 -6.00
N THR A 17 -0.71 27.14 -6.31
CA THR A 17 -0.81 26.03 -5.37
C THR A 17 0.53 25.80 -4.71
N ASP A 18 0.54 25.77 -3.37
CA ASP A 18 1.72 25.37 -2.61
C ASP A 18 1.89 23.86 -2.65
N TYR A 19 2.99 23.39 -3.27
CA TYR A 19 3.32 21.98 -3.37
C TYR A 19 4.39 21.61 -2.36
N GLY A 20 4.00 20.79 -1.38
CA GLY A 20 4.94 20.16 -0.46
C GLY A 20 5.56 18.91 -1.07
N MET A 21 6.84 18.67 -0.80
CA MET A 21 7.51 17.41 -1.12
C MET A 21 7.82 16.64 0.14
N MET A 22 7.56 15.34 0.11
CA MET A 22 7.73 14.44 1.24
C MET A 22 8.70 13.30 0.87
N ILE A 23 9.71 13.11 1.69
CA ILE A 23 10.64 11.98 1.56
C ILE A 23 10.02 10.76 2.23
N ILE A 24 10.12 9.61 1.59
CA ILE A 24 9.71 8.31 2.16
C ILE A 24 10.98 7.59 2.65
N PRO A 25 11.34 7.71 3.92
CA PRO A 25 12.64 7.24 4.43
C PRO A 25 12.85 5.73 4.30
N GLY A 26 11.79 4.96 4.40
CA GLY A 26 11.85 3.50 4.36
C GLY A 26 12.10 2.89 2.99
N LEU A 27 12.08 3.66 1.89
CA LEU A 27 12.31 3.09 0.54
C LEU A 27 13.72 2.56 0.35
N ALA A 28 14.72 3.26 0.89
CA ALA A 28 16.12 2.84 0.78
C ALA A 28 16.51 1.79 1.83
N TYR A 29 15.78 1.71 2.94
CA TYR A 29 16.11 0.84 4.05
C TYR A 29 14.86 0.60 4.92
N ALA A 30 14.11 -0.45 4.63
CA ALA A 30 12.84 -0.74 5.29
C ALA A 30 12.93 -1.97 6.18
N ASP A 31 12.56 -1.82 7.45
CA ASP A 31 12.32 -2.97 8.31
C ASP A 31 11.09 -3.74 7.82
N THR A 32 11.26 -5.01 7.61
CA THR A 32 10.24 -5.93 7.12
C THR A 32 10.47 -7.33 7.65
N ILE A 33 9.76 -8.31 7.09
CA ILE A 33 9.92 -9.73 7.44
C ILE A 33 10.30 -10.50 6.18
N GLY A 34 11.37 -11.28 6.26
CA GLY A 34 11.80 -12.17 5.19
C GLY A 34 10.71 -13.20 4.86
N SER A 35 10.48 -13.42 3.57
CA SER A 35 9.42 -14.33 3.10
C SER A 35 9.70 -15.79 3.47
N GLU A 36 10.97 -16.20 3.43
CA GLU A 36 11.43 -17.55 3.76
C GLU A 36 11.88 -17.66 5.22
N SER A 37 12.74 -16.74 5.66
CA SER A 37 13.30 -16.73 7.02
C SER A 37 12.26 -16.51 8.11
N ARG A 38 11.18 -15.77 7.78
CA ARG A 38 10.14 -15.32 8.73
C ARG A 38 10.69 -14.49 9.89
N LYS A 39 11.89 -13.95 9.73
CA LYS A 39 12.54 -13.07 10.71
C LYS A 39 12.47 -11.62 10.25
N ILE A 40 12.66 -10.70 11.19
CA ILE A 40 12.83 -9.28 10.86
C ILE A 40 14.12 -9.15 10.06
N GLU A 41 14.02 -8.50 8.91
CA GLU A 41 15.10 -8.23 7.99
C GLU A 41 14.97 -6.82 7.45
N ASN A 42 16.02 -6.33 6.86
CA ASN A 42 16.03 -5.03 6.23
C ASN A 42 16.01 -5.16 4.72
N CYS A 43 15.09 -4.46 4.07
CA CYS A 43 14.94 -4.47 2.61
C CYS A 43 15.44 -3.17 1.99
N THR A 44 16.37 -3.26 1.04
CA THR A 44 16.90 -2.13 0.26
C THR A 44 16.31 -2.03 -1.15
N SER A 45 15.21 -2.76 -1.41
CA SER A 45 14.61 -2.87 -2.74
C SER A 45 13.09 -2.63 -2.71
N MET A 46 12.63 -1.77 -1.80
CA MET A 46 11.22 -1.41 -1.73
C MET A 46 10.85 -0.48 -2.88
N THR A 47 9.74 -0.79 -3.54
CA THR A 47 9.20 -0.02 -4.66
C THR A 47 7.82 0.50 -4.27
N PRO A 48 7.60 1.83 -4.21
CA PRO A 48 6.31 2.41 -3.83
C PRO A 48 5.24 2.10 -4.87
N GLN A 49 4.00 1.98 -4.44
CA GLN A 49 2.88 1.60 -5.30
C GLN A 49 1.64 2.45 -5.07
N GLY A 50 1.03 2.39 -3.90
CA GLY A 50 -0.22 3.05 -3.57
C GLY A 50 -0.03 4.16 -2.55
N LEU A 51 -0.94 5.13 -2.59
CA LEU A 51 -0.97 6.28 -1.68
C LEU A 51 -2.39 6.46 -1.14
N ALA A 52 -2.51 6.66 0.17
CA ALA A 52 -3.72 7.15 0.80
C ALA A 52 -3.37 8.21 1.84
N VAL A 53 -4.14 9.29 1.87
CA VAL A 53 -3.87 10.43 2.75
C VAL A 53 -5.09 10.69 3.63
N THR A 54 -4.84 10.89 4.91
CA THR A 54 -5.82 11.36 5.90
C THR A 54 -5.38 12.69 6.46
N LYS A 55 -6.13 13.23 7.40
CA LYS A 55 -5.72 14.45 8.10
C LYS A 55 -4.45 14.24 8.94
N GLU A 56 -4.31 13.06 9.54
CA GLU A 56 -3.23 12.72 10.47
C GLU A 56 -2.10 11.93 9.80
N TYR A 57 -2.45 11.00 8.90
CA TYR A 57 -1.50 10.03 8.34
C TYR A 57 -1.47 10.03 6.82
N THR A 58 -0.27 9.95 6.29
CA THR A 58 0.00 9.60 4.89
C THR A 58 0.52 8.16 4.85
N PHE A 59 -0.18 7.31 4.11
CA PHE A 59 0.14 5.90 3.92
C PHE A 59 0.72 5.67 2.54
N VAL A 60 1.89 5.06 2.45
CA VAL A 60 2.51 4.68 1.18
C VAL A 60 2.82 3.19 1.18
N SER A 61 2.15 2.44 0.33
CA SER A 61 2.48 1.01 0.18
C SER A 61 3.71 0.80 -0.68
N ALA A 62 4.45 -0.25 -0.39
CA ALA A 62 5.59 -0.67 -1.19
C ALA A 62 5.75 -2.19 -1.15
N TYR A 63 6.30 -2.74 -2.24
CA TYR A 63 6.66 -4.14 -2.31
C TYR A 63 8.16 -4.33 -2.55
N CYS A 64 8.70 -5.44 -2.08
CA CYS A 64 10.09 -5.81 -2.36
C CYS A 64 10.23 -6.28 -3.81
N LYS A 65 11.00 -5.54 -4.63
CA LYS A 65 11.22 -5.85 -6.05
C LYS A 65 11.78 -7.27 -6.26
N THR A 66 12.60 -7.75 -5.32
CA THR A 66 13.17 -9.09 -5.37
C THR A 66 12.26 -10.19 -4.81
N LYS A 67 11.10 -9.81 -4.23
CA LYS A 67 10.13 -10.71 -3.56
C LYS A 67 10.69 -11.52 -2.39
N LYS A 68 11.88 -11.21 -1.92
CA LYS A 68 12.50 -11.87 -0.75
C LYS A 68 11.87 -11.43 0.57
N HIS A 69 11.20 -10.29 0.59
CA HIS A 69 10.61 -9.70 1.80
C HIS A 69 9.13 -9.43 1.60
N LYS A 70 8.38 -9.43 2.68
CA LYS A 70 6.97 -9.04 2.71
C LYS A 70 6.83 -7.57 2.33
N SER A 71 5.69 -7.26 1.70
CA SER A 71 5.33 -5.89 1.36
C SER A 71 5.01 -5.08 2.62
N VAL A 72 5.11 -3.77 2.52
CA VAL A 72 4.95 -2.86 3.64
C VAL A 72 4.02 -1.70 3.31
N ILE A 73 3.56 -1.00 4.35
CA ILE A 73 2.97 0.33 4.26
C ILE A 73 3.79 1.24 5.19
N PHE A 74 4.38 2.28 4.63
CA PHE A 74 5.00 3.35 5.40
C PHE A 74 3.92 4.29 5.92
N VAL A 75 3.99 4.63 7.18
CA VAL A 75 3.12 5.60 7.84
C VAL A 75 3.92 6.85 8.13
N LEU A 76 3.46 7.97 7.59
CA LEU A 76 4.06 9.27 7.81
C LEU A 76 3.02 10.19 8.43
N ASP A 77 3.47 11.15 9.20
CA ASP A 77 2.64 12.28 9.63
C ASP A 77 2.30 13.17 8.44
N THR A 78 1.03 13.44 8.21
CA THR A 78 0.60 14.19 7.02
C THR A 78 1.05 15.64 7.04
N GLN A 79 1.13 16.27 8.21
CA GLN A 79 1.46 17.69 8.32
C GLN A 79 2.95 17.95 8.21
N THR A 80 3.77 17.09 8.82
CA THR A 80 5.22 17.27 8.91
C THR A 80 6.00 16.45 7.90
N GLY A 81 5.38 15.44 7.30
CA GLY A 81 6.05 14.47 6.43
C GLY A 81 6.98 13.50 7.17
N GLN A 82 7.02 13.56 8.50
CA GLN A 82 7.91 12.71 9.28
C GLN A 82 7.48 11.25 9.25
N TYR A 83 8.45 10.36 9.11
CA TYR A 83 8.24 8.93 9.21
C TYR A 83 7.86 8.53 10.64
N ILE A 84 6.78 7.77 10.77
CA ILE A 84 6.29 7.25 12.05
C ILE A 84 6.68 5.79 12.23
N LYS A 85 6.27 4.92 11.28
CA LYS A 85 6.52 3.48 11.35
C LYS A 85 6.32 2.77 10.01
N THR A 86 6.73 1.51 9.97
CA THR A 86 6.44 0.58 8.87
C THR A 86 5.46 -0.50 9.34
N LEU A 87 4.40 -0.73 8.56
CA LEU A 87 3.47 -1.84 8.74
C LEU A 87 3.86 -2.96 7.80
N VAL A 88 4.16 -4.16 8.29
CA VAL A 88 4.50 -5.30 7.45
C VAL A 88 3.23 -6.07 7.08
N LEU A 89 2.96 -6.24 5.79
CA LEU A 89 1.81 -6.96 5.27
C LEU A 89 2.01 -8.49 5.34
N LYS A 90 0.92 -9.26 5.19
CA LYS A 90 0.98 -10.73 5.31
C LYS A 90 1.77 -11.42 4.20
N ASN A 91 1.87 -10.82 3.02
CA ASN A 91 2.44 -11.44 1.83
C ASN A 91 3.33 -10.49 1.03
N THR A 92 3.75 -10.91 -0.16
CA THR A 92 4.61 -10.16 -1.09
C THR A 92 3.80 -9.50 -2.21
N THR A 93 2.56 -9.09 -1.91
CA THR A 93 1.67 -8.41 -2.87
C THR A 93 2.27 -7.11 -3.37
N HIS A 94 1.91 -6.68 -4.58
CA HIS A 94 2.26 -5.35 -5.05
C HIS A 94 1.64 -4.24 -4.20
N ALA A 95 0.49 -4.51 -3.55
CA ALA A 95 -0.24 -3.53 -2.71
C ALA A 95 -0.50 -2.20 -3.46
N GLY A 96 -0.80 -2.27 -4.77
CA GLY A 96 -0.95 -1.10 -5.63
C GLY A 96 -2.16 -0.22 -5.29
N GLY A 97 -3.22 -0.81 -4.75
CA GLY A 97 -4.39 -0.07 -4.28
C GLY A 97 -4.31 0.21 -2.78
N LEU A 98 -4.43 1.48 -2.42
CA LEU A 98 -4.62 1.98 -1.05
C LEU A 98 -5.76 2.97 -1.04
N ALA A 99 -6.71 2.82 -0.10
CA ALA A 99 -7.79 3.77 0.11
C ALA A 99 -8.20 3.82 1.59
N TYR A 100 -8.38 5.01 2.12
CA TYR A 100 -8.82 5.19 3.50
C TYR A 100 -10.32 5.52 3.57
N ASP A 101 -11.06 4.71 4.31
CA ASP A 101 -12.46 4.93 4.63
C ASP A 101 -12.56 5.79 5.89
N THR A 102 -12.78 7.07 5.71
CA THR A 102 -12.89 8.04 6.80
C THR A 102 -14.11 7.81 7.69
N LYS A 103 -15.18 7.22 7.15
CA LYS A 103 -16.42 6.93 7.89
C LYS A 103 -16.22 5.80 8.90
N ASN A 104 -15.47 4.77 8.50
CA ASN A 104 -15.27 3.57 9.31
C ASN A 104 -13.87 3.51 9.96
N ASN A 105 -13.00 4.48 9.72
CA ASN A 105 -11.61 4.55 10.19
C ASN A 105 -10.83 3.27 9.86
N VAL A 106 -10.88 2.86 8.59
CA VAL A 106 -10.16 1.68 8.09
C VAL A 106 -9.36 2.01 6.83
N LEU A 107 -8.17 1.45 6.74
CA LEU A 107 -7.33 1.49 5.55
C LEU A 107 -7.52 0.20 4.76
N TRP A 108 -7.95 0.32 3.52
CA TRP A 108 -8.07 -0.78 2.57
C TRP A 108 -6.80 -0.89 1.73
N VAL A 109 -6.35 -2.12 1.51
CA VAL A 109 -5.16 -2.42 0.71
C VAL A 109 -5.43 -3.58 -0.24
N SER A 110 -5.01 -3.44 -1.49
CA SER A 110 -5.02 -4.54 -2.45
C SER A 110 -4.04 -5.63 -2.02
N SER A 111 -4.46 -6.88 -2.12
CA SER A 111 -3.74 -8.05 -1.62
C SER A 111 -4.01 -9.28 -2.49
N TYR A 112 -3.57 -10.44 -2.05
CA TYR A 112 -4.03 -11.73 -2.54
C TYR A 112 -4.20 -12.70 -1.38
N MET A 113 -5.09 -13.67 -1.54
CA MET A 113 -5.17 -14.86 -0.71
C MET A 113 -4.55 -16.04 -1.46
N ILE A 114 -4.03 -17.01 -0.72
CA ILE A 114 -3.67 -18.31 -1.26
C ILE A 114 -4.90 -19.18 -1.14
N ASP A 115 -5.35 -19.74 -2.24
CA ASP A 115 -6.39 -20.74 -2.28
C ASP A 115 -5.76 -22.10 -2.02
N GLU A 116 -6.08 -22.69 -0.87
CA GLU A 116 -5.54 -23.99 -0.50
C GLU A 116 -6.25 -25.15 -1.21
N ASP A 117 -7.47 -24.90 -1.70
CA ASP A 117 -8.31 -25.89 -2.38
C ASP A 117 -7.99 -25.98 -3.90
N GLU A 118 -7.41 -24.93 -4.50
CA GLU A 118 -7.08 -24.85 -5.92
C GLU A 118 -5.56 -24.78 -6.16
N ASP A 119 -4.84 -25.83 -5.78
CA ASP A 119 -3.38 -25.96 -6.02
C ASP A 119 -2.56 -24.74 -5.56
N ARG A 120 -2.97 -24.13 -4.43
CA ARG A 120 -2.34 -22.94 -3.83
C ARG A 120 -2.29 -21.74 -4.79
N SER A 121 -3.24 -21.63 -5.67
CA SER A 121 -3.37 -20.47 -6.56
C SER A 121 -3.55 -19.18 -5.79
N ARG A 122 -3.20 -18.04 -6.40
CA ARG A 122 -3.39 -16.72 -5.80
C ARG A 122 -4.71 -16.16 -6.26
N LYS A 123 -5.63 -15.92 -5.32
CA LYS A 123 -6.86 -15.17 -5.57
C LYS A 123 -6.67 -13.70 -5.18
N ALA A 124 -7.00 -12.79 -6.08
CA ALA A 124 -6.99 -11.36 -5.78
C ALA A 124 -7.95 -11.06 -4.62
N SER A 125 -7.53 -10.17 -3.75
CA SER A 125 -8.30 -9.79 -2.57
C SER A 125 -8.07 -8.34 -2.20
N ILE A 126 -8.97 -7.84 -1.36
CA ILE A 126 -8.84 -6.54 -0.70
C ILE A 126 -8.92 -6.79 0.80
N SER A 127 -7.93 -6.29 1.52
CA SER A 127 -7.84 -6.44 2.98
C SER A 127 -8.00 -5.10 3.67
N CYS A 128 -8.57 -5.07 4.87
CA CYS A 128 -8.68 -3.85 5.65
C CYS A 128 -7.93 -3.93 6.99
N LEU A 129 -7.37 -2.79 7.37
CA LEU A 129 -6.68 -2.52 8.61
C LEU A 129 -7.47 -1.47 9.39
N THR A 130 -7.73 -1.69 10.68
CA THR A 130 -8.31 -0.65 11.53
C THR A 130 -7.25 0.35 11.95
N LEU A 131 -7.64 1.60 12.19
CA LEU A 131 -6.72 2.62 12.70
C LEU A 131 -6.10 2.15 14.04
N ASP A 132 -6.87 1.59 14.94
CA ASP A 132 -6.38 1.02 16.20
C ASP A 132 -5.28 -0.03 16.00
N SER A 133 -5.43 -0.93 15.00
CA SER A 133 -4.40 -1.93 14.69
C SER A 133 -3.14 -1.31 14.08
N ILE A 134 -3.29 -0.24 13.33
CA ILE A 134 -2.17 0.53 12.76
C ILE A 134 -1.39 1.23 13.86
N GLU A 135 -2.07 1.91 14.77
CA GLU A 135 -1.46 2.65 15.87
C GLU A 135 -0.70 1.74 16.85
N LYS A 136 -1.28 0.58 17.18
CA LYS A 136 -0.68 -0.40 18.10
C LYS A 136 0.39 -1.29 17.46
N TYR A 137 0.52 -1.28 16.15
CA TYR A 137 1.47 -2.15 15.47
C TYR A 137 2.91 -1.70 15.69
N ASP A 138 3.77 -2.70 15.96
CA ASP A 138 5.22 -2.55 16.03
C ASP A 138 5.90 -3.70 15.27
N VAL A 139 6.78 -3.38 14.34
CA VAL A 139 7.55 -4.34 13.54
C VAL A 139 8.45 -5.21 14.43
N ALA A 140 8.89 -4.69 15.56
CA ALA A 140 9.70 -5.43 16.53
C ALA A 140 9.01 -6.70 17.06
N GLN A 141 7.69 -6.82 16.93
CA GLN A 141 6.96 -8.05 17.27
C GLN A 141 7.28 -9.23 16.32
N GLY A 142 7.96 -8.99 15.20
CA GLY A 142 8.35 -10.02 14.25
C GLY A 142 7.17 -10.70 13.52
N LYS A 143 6.01 -10.06 13.48
CA LYS A 143 4.78 -10.58 12.87
C LYS A 143 4.18 -9.56 11.92
N PRO A 144 3.54 -10.02 10.80
CA PRO A 144 2.76 -9.13 9.96
C PRO A 144 1.59 -8.50 10.71
N ILE A 145 1.18 -7.32 10.29
CA ILE A 145 0.00 -6.65 10.84
C ILE A 145 -1.25 -7.51 10.61
N LYS A 146 -2.12 -7.54 11.63
CA LYS A 146 -3.38 -8.30 11.57
C LYS A 146 -4.42 -7.54 10.76
N TYR A 147 -4.96 -8.16 9.70
CA TYR A 147 -6.11 -7.64 8.98
C TYR A 147 -7.39 -7.84 9.79
N ARG A 148 -8.27 -6.85 9.79
CA ARG A 148 -9.63 -7.00 10.34
C ARG A 148 -10.46 -7.95 9.48
N ASN A 149 -10.38 -7.77 8.16
CA ASN A 149 -11.10 -8.58 7.18
C ASN A 149 -10.31 -8.66 5.88
N THR A 150 -10.60 -9.68 5.07
CA THR A 150 -10.09 -9.86 3.71
C THR A 150 -11.22 -10.39 2.85
N CYS A 151 -11.52 -9.71 1.76
CA CYS A 151 -12.55 -10.08 0.81
C CYS A 151 -11.87 -10.52 -0.50
N SER A 152 -12.24 -11.69 -1.03
CA SER A 152 -11.85 -12.08 -2.39
C SER A 152 -12.59 -11.22 -3.41
N VAL A 153 -11.96 -10.99 -4.56
CA VAL A 153 -12.56 -10.29 -5.69
C VAL A 153 -12.58 -11.20 -6.91
N MET A 154 -13.57 -11.00 -7.79
CA MET A 154 -13.84 -11.91 -8.92
C MET A 154 -12.94 -11.64 -10.14
N PHE A 155 -11.85 -10.90 -10.02
CA PHE A 155 -10.91 -10.63 -11.10
C PHE A 155 -9.48 -11.04 -10.71
N PRO A 156 -8.59 -11.25 -11.70
CA PRO A 156 -7.32 -11.97 -11.47
C PRO A 156 -6.30 -11.20 -10.62
N ALA A 157 -6.43 -9.90 -10.49
CA ALA A 157 -5.53 -9.07 -9.69
C ALA A 157 -6.22 -7.77 -9.28
N THR A 158 -5.79 -7.16 -8.18
CA THR A 158 -6.23 -5.81 -7.77
C THR A 158 -5.05 -4.87 -7.87
N SER A 159 -5.10 -3.93 -8.81
CA SER A 159 -4.01 -2.98 -9.05
C SER A 159 -4.23 -1.64 -8.35
N PHE A 160 -5.47 -1.19 -8.28
CA PHE A 160 -5.84 0.04 -7.58
C PHE A 160 -7.21 -0.09 -6.94
N ILE A 161 -7.46 0.70 -5.92
CA ILE A 161 -8.75 0.83 -5.24
C ILE A 161 -9.00 2.29 -4.89
N THR A 162 -10.26 2.67 -4.84
CA THR A 162 -10.71 3.94 -4.26
C THR A 162 -12.04 3.74 -3.55
N ILE A 163 -12.44 4.71 -2.75
CA ILE A 163 -13.71 4.68 -2.00
C ILE A 163 -14.50 5.92 -2.37
N TYR A 164 -15.75 5.71 -2.71
CA TYR A 164 -16.70 6.78 -2.95
C TYR A 164 -18.09 6.32 -2.52
N ASP A 165 -18.81 7.18 -1.80
CA ASP A 165 -20.18 6.96 -1.31
C ASP A 165 -20.41 5.56 -0.67
N GLY A 166 -19.48 5.14 0.19
CA GLY A 166 -19.56 3.86 0.92
C GLY A 166 -19.26 2.61 0.09
N HIS A 167 -18.86 2.77 -1.18
CA HIS A 167 -18.50 1.69 -2.08
C HIS A 167 -17.00 1.67 -2.32
N ILE A 168 -16.43 0.48 -2.47
CA ILE A 168 -15.05 0.27 -2.90
C ILE A 168 -15.05 0.02 -4.40
N TYR A 169 -14.39 0.88 -5.14
CA TYR A 169 -14.13 0.71 -6.56
C TYR A 169 -12.75 0.11 -6.73
N ALA A 170 -12.65 -1.04 -7.37
CA ALA A 170 -11.40 -1.75 -7.59
C ALA A 170 -11.17 -1.99 -9.07
N GLY A 171 -9.92 -1.86 -9.48
CA GLY A 171 -9.54 -2.12 -10.85
C GLY A 171 -8.27 -2.93 -10.97
N TYR A 172 -8.05 -3.50 -12.15
CA TYR A 172 -6.91 -4.32 -12.45
C TYR A 172 -6.35 -4.06 -13.84
N TRP A 173 -5.06 -4.31 -13.98
CA TRP A 173 -4.39 -4.25 -15.28
C TRP A 173 -4.45 -5.62 -15.97
N ARG A 174 -4.75 -5.60 -17.26
CA ARG A 174 -4.78 -6.79 -18.11
C ARG A 174 -3.60 -6.82 -19.08
N LYS A 175 -2.75 -7.79 -18.92
CA LYS A 175 -1.56 -7.94 -19.75
C LYS A 175 -1.91 -8.26 -21.21
N ASP A 176 -2.91 -9.09 -21.43
CA ASP A 176 -3.39 -9.52 -22.76
C ASP A 176 -3.97 -8.34 -23.60
N LYS A 177 -4.50 -7.31 -22.94
CA LYS A 177 -5.08 -6.14 -23.59
C LYS A 177 -4.26 -4.86 -23.40
N ASN A 178 -3.19 -4.92 -22.61
CA ASN A 178 -2.41 -3.75 -22.18
C ASN A 178 -3.31 -2.59 -21.71
N SER A 179 -4.33 -2.90 -20.93
CA SER A 179 -5.37 -1.98 -20.49
C SER A 179 -5.78 -2.22 -19.04
N TYR A 180 -6.41 -1.22 -18.44
CA TYR A 180 -7.05 -1.35 -17.12
C TYR A 180 -8.53 -1.64 -17.27
N SER A 181 -9.06 -2.43 -16.34
CA SER A 181 -10.49 -2.69 -16.15
C SER A 181 -10.87 -2.40 -14.71
N MET A 182 -12.10 -1.94 -14.51
CA MET A 182 -12.60 -1.55 -13.19
C MET A 182 -13.92 -2.27 -12.89
N ALA A 183 -14.13 -2.59 -11.62
CA ALA A 183 -15.39 -3.08 -11.07
C ALA A 183 -15.70 -2.32 -9.76
N ALA A 184 -16.98 -2.18 -9.44
CA ALA A 184 -17.49 -1.56 -8.22
C ALA A 184 -18.22 -2.61 -7.39
#